data_103a162c2fb7b91a5b12aa076d87a72c
#
_entry.id   103a162c2fb7b91a5b12aa076d87a72c
#
_cell.length_a   1.000
_cell.length_b   1.000
_cell.length_c   1.000
_cell.angle_alpha   90.00
_cell.angle_beta   90.00
_cell.angle_gamma   90.00
#
_symmetry.space_group_name_H-M   'P 1'
#
loop_
_entity.id
_entity.type
_entity.pdbx_description
1 polymer ?
#
loop_
_entity_poly.entity_id
_entity_poly.type
_entity_poly.pdbx_seq_one_letter_code
_entity_poly.pdbx_strand_id
1 'polypeptide(L)'
;MAAIAAGVDVGGTKIEVVLIDAAGLVIARTRRATPHLITEPTGAATASVIAEALFELLGDDVALPVGLGLPGMMTHAGVLAYAPNLPSGNGADFVHLTQTHRPGQRFVCANDADCAAVAEHAAGSALGFNDFLMVTLGTGIGGGLFSGGKLVRGSNGFAGEIGHVVVDPRGPRCPCGNRGCWERFASGAGVARLACEAAIAGRLPHLVEQVGDPELIRGEDVTRAAQEGLPEALAVIDEVGWWLALGIANMAAILDIGRVVIGGGLTQAASLLIPAARKHLDGMVEGGEVRPPIEIVAAHFGEQAGAIGAGFLAAQTYPS
;
A
#
# COMPACT_ATOMS: atom_id res chain seq x y z
N MET A 1 -1.41 -1.24 -28.59
CA MET A 1 -0.37 -2.04 -27.88
C MET A 1 -1.04 -3.31 -27.40
N ALA A 2 -0.36 -4.45 -27.38
CA ALA A 2 -0.93 -5.72 -26.94
C ALA A 2 -0.84 -5.84 -25.41
N ALA A 3 -1.87 -6.39 -24.78
CA ALA A 3 -1.83 -6.72 -23.37
C ALA A 3 -0.82 -7.86 -23.13
N ILE A 4 -0.05 -7.77 -22.04
CA ILE A 4 0.89 -8.81 -21.61
C ILE A 4 0.38 -9.61 -20.40
N ALA A 5 -0.50 -9.03 -19.59
CA ALA A 5 -1.08 -9.65 -18.42
C ALA A 5 -2.34 -8.92 -17.97
N ALA A 6 -3.13 -9.60 -17.12
CA ALA A 6 -4.15 -8.96 -16.29
C ALA A 6 -3.65 -8.85 -14.85
N GLY A 7 -3.98 -7.75 -14.19
CA GLY A 7 -3.72 -7.56 -12.77
C GLY A 7 -5.00 -7.24 -12.02
N VAL A 8 -5.13 -7.81 -10.84
CA VAL A 8 -6.27 -7.67 -9.94
C VAL A 8 -5.79 -7.09 -8.63
N ASP A 9 -6.41 -6.03 -8.16
CA ASP A 9 -6.20 -5.46 -6.82
C ASP A 9 -7.48 -5.64 -6.01
N VAL A 10 -7.39 -6.40 -4.93
CA VAL A 10 -8.50 -6.69 -4.03
C VAL A 10 -8.37 -5.83 -2.78
N GLY A 11 -9.14 -4.78 -2.71
CA GLY A 11 -9.27 -3.98 -1.48
C GLY A 11 -10.45 -4.43 -0.61
N GLY A 12 -10.54 -3.89 0.60
CA GLY A 12 -11.65 -4.18 1.50
C GLY A 12 -13.03 -3.75 0.98
N THR A 13 -13.12 -2.82 0.04
CA THR A 13 -14.38 -2.27 -0.49
C THR A 13 -14.54 -2.43 -2.00
N LYS A 14 -13.44 -2.52 -2.73
CA LYS A 14 -13.42 -2.58 -4.20
C LYS A 14 -12.42 -3.64 -4.68
N ILE A 15 -12.75 -4.26 -5.80
CA ILE A 15 -11.87 -5.10 -6.61
C ILE A 15 -11.65 -4.35 -7.92
N GLU A 16 -10.41 -4.08 -8.29
CA GLU A 16 -10.03 -3.48 -9.56
C GLU A 16 -9.31 -4.49 -10.43
N VAL A 17 -9.70 -4.61 -11.69
CA VAL A 17 -9.04 -5.46 -12.68
C VAL A 17 -8.57 -4.60 -13.83
N VAL A 18 -7.31 -4.76 -14.22
CA VAL A 18 -6.69 -4.03 -15.33
C VAL A 18 -6.03 -5.00 -16.32
N LEU A 19 -6.02 -4.64 -17.59
CA LEU A 19 -5.13 -5.21 -18.61
C LEU A 19 -3.99 -4.23 -18.83
N ILE A 20 -2.76 -4.70 -18.76
CA ILE A 20 -1.56 -3.87 -18.92
C ILE A 20 -0.74 -4.26 -20.14
N ASP A 21 -0.04 -3.28 -20.73
CA ASP A 21 1.02 -3.52 -21.70
C ASP A 21 2.41 -3.62 -21.02
N ALA A 22 3.45 -3.81 -21.82
CA ALA A 22 4.82 -3.95 -21.34
C ALA A 22 5.39 -2.69 -20.66
N ALA A 23 4.78 -1.53 -20.84
CA ALA A 23 5.14 -0.27 -20.18
C ALA A 23 4.29 0.00 -18.91
N GLY A 24 3.34 -0.90 -18.57
CA GLY A 24 2.42 -0.71 -17.45
C GLY A 24 1.23 0.21 -17.78
N LEU A 25 1.05 0.55 -19.07
CA LEU A 25 -0.12 1.33 -19.47
C LEU A 25 -1.38 0.46 -19.35
N VAL A 26 -2.39 0.98 -18.68
CA VAL A 26 -3.68 0.33 -18.54
C VAL A 26 -4.46 0.44 -19.86
N ILE A 27 -4.65 -0.69 -20.54
CA ILE A 27 -5.37 -0.80 -21.82
C ILE A 27 -6.89 -0.88 -21.59
N ALA A 28 -7.30 -1.63 -20.57
CA ALA A 28 -8.70 -1.79 -20.18
C ALA A 28 -8.79 -1.99 -18.67
N ARG A 29 -9.92 -1.61 -18.10
CA ARG A 29 -10.17 -1.79 -16.66
C ARG A 29 -11.64 -2.01 -16.37
N THR A 30 -11.90 -2.73 -15.28
CA THR A 30 -13.23 -2.81 -14.66
C THR A 30 -13.11 -2.78 -13.15
N ARG A 31 -14.18 -2.41 -12.47
CA ARG A 31 -14.26 -2.37 -11.00
C ARG A 31 -15.52 -3.04 -10.50
N ARG A 32 -15.41 -3.71 -9.36
CA ARG A 32 -16.51 -4.37 -8.65
C ARG A 32 -16.43 -4.02 -7.16
N ALA A 33 -17.56 -4.12 -6.47
CA ALA A 33 -17.57 -4.07 -5.01
C ALA A 33 -16.99 -5.37 -4.44
N THR A 34 -16.19 -5.28 -3.37
CA THR A 34 -15.75 -6.46 -2.62
C THR A 34 -16.93 -7.03 -1.84
N PRO A 35 -17.22 -8.33 -1.95
CA PRO A 35 -18.28 -8.96 -1.18
C PRO A 35 -17.99 -8.94 0.32
N HIS A 36 -18.93 -8.45 1.12
CA HIS A 36 -18.86 -8.44 2.59
C HIS A 36 -19.68 -9.57 3.22
N LEU A 37 -19.60 -10.78 2.69
CA LEU A 37 -20.34 -11.93 3.22
C LEU A 37 -19.60 -12.50 4.43
N ILE A 38 -20.12 -12.22 5.63
CA ILE A 38 -19.61 -12.75 6.90
C ILE A 38 -19.89 -14.28 7.04
N THR A 39 -20.83 -14.78 6.26
CA THR A 39 -21.35 -16.16 6.37
C THR A 39 -20.56 -17.20 5.59
N GLU A 40 -19.65 -16.82 4.71
CA GLU A 40 -18.80 -17.73 3.94
C GLU A 40 -17.31 -17.42 4.16
N PRO A 41 -16.65 -18.07 5.12
CA PRO A 41 -15.25 -17.77 5.48
C PRO A 41 -14.22 -18.37 4.50
N THR A 42 -14.57 -18.54 3.22
CA THR A 42 -13.74 -19.29 2.27
C THR A 42 -13.13 -18.45 1.16
N GLY A 43 -13.41 -17.15 1.10
CA GLY A 43 -12.99 -16.31 -0.04
C GLY A 43 -13.70 -16.59 -1.36
N ALA A 44 -14.63 -17.56 -1.40
CA ALA A 44 -15.27 -18.04 -2.63
C ALA A 44 -16.07 -16.95 -3.34
N ALA A 45 -16.82 -16.12 -2.59
CA ALA A 45 -17.57 -15.01 -3.17
C ALA A 45 -16.64 -13.97 -3.81
N THR A 46 -15.52 -13.66 -3.17
CA THR A 46 -14.50 -12.75 -3.73
C THR A 46 -13.88 -13.35 -4.99
N ALA A 47 -13.55 -14.64 -5.00
CA ALA A 47 -13.01 -15.34 -6.17
C ALA A 47 -14.01 -15.36 -7.35
N SER A 48 -15.31 -15.53 -7.08
CA SER A 48 -16.37 -15.44 -8.10
C SER A 48 -16.41 -14.05 -8.73
N VAL A 49 -16.41 -12.98 -7.91
CA VAL A 49 -16.42 -11.60 -8.42
C VAL A 49 -15.15 -11.28 -9.22
N ILE A 50 -13.99 -11.78 -8.81
CA ILE A 50 -12.74 -11.67 -9.58
C ILE A 50 -12.91 -12.34 -10.95
N ALA A 51 -13.45 -13.57 -10.97
CA ALA A 51 -13.64 -14.31 -12.22
C ALA A 51 -14.63 -13.62 -13.18
N GLU A 52 -15.72 -13.06 -12.65
CA GLU A 52 -16.69 -12.28 -13.43
C GLU A 52 -16.05 -11.02 -14.03
N ALA A 53 -15.24 -10.29 -13.23
CA ALA A 53 -14.54 -9.09 -13.70
C ALA A 53 -13.48 -9.43 -14.76
N LEU A 54 -12.76 -10.55 -14.61
CA LEU A 54 -11.84 -11.05 -15.62
C LEU A 54 -12.57 -11.48 -16.90
N PHE A 55 -13.72 -12.12 -16.77
CA PHE A 55 -14.53 -12.52 -17.94
C PHE A 55 -15.00 -11.30 -18.75
N GLU A 56 -15.36 -10.21 -18.08
CA GLU A 56 -15.73 -8.96 -18.77
C GLU A 56 -14.62 -8.41 -19.66
N LEU A 57 -13.35 -8.51 -19.22
CA LEU A 57 -12.22 -7.96 -19.97
C LEU A 57 -11.58 -8.95 -20.95
N LEU A 58 -11.61 -10.24 -20.65
CA LEU A 58 -10.91 -11.29 -21.38
C LEU A 58 -11.86 -12.24 -22.15
N GLY A 59 -13.17 -12.24 -21.84
CA GLY A 59 -14.06 -13.28 -22.32
C GLY A 59 -13.57 -14.66 -21.90
N ASP A 60 -13.54 -15.60 -22.85
CA ASP A 60 -13.04 -16.97 -22.64
C ASP A 60 -11.51 -17.09 -22.87
N ASP A 61 -10.81 -15.98 -23.18
CA ASP A 61 -9.36 -16.02 -23.35
C ASP A 61 -8.66 -16.28 -22.00
N VAL A 62 -7.88 -17.36 -21.94
CA VAL A 62 -7.08 -17.77 -20.79
C VAL A 62 -5.56 -17.72 -21.08
N ALA A 63 -5.16 -17.17 -22.23
CA ALA A 63 -3.75 -17.11 -22.62
C ALA A 63 -2.95 -16.10 -21.77
N LEU A 64 -3.56 -14.95 -21.44
CA LEU A 64 -2.91 -13.94 -20.62
C LEU A 64 -2.79 -14.39 -19.16
N PRO A 65 -1.60 -14.30 -18.54
CA PRO A 65 -1.45 -14.59 -17.11
C PRO A 65 -2.14 -13.52 -16.27
N VAL A 66 -2.59 -13.90 -15.08
CA VAL A 66 -3.31 -13.04 -14.13
C VAL A 66 -2.58 -12.98 -12.79
N GLY A 67 -2.30 -11.78 -12.31
CA GLY A 67 -1.80 -11.54 -10.97
C GLY A 67 -2.91 -11.05 -10.05
N LEU A 68 -2.89 -11.53 -8.80
CA LEU A 68 -3.81 -11.13 -7.74
C LEU A 68 -3.02 -10.41 -6.64
N GLY A 69 -3.31 -9.13 -6.41
CA GLY A 69 -2.88 -8.36 -5.25
C GLY A 69 -3.94 -8.47 -4.16
N LEU A 70 -3.58 -9.01 -3.00
CA LEU A 70 -4.51 -9.25 -1.89
C LEU A 70 -4.03 -8.52 -0.64
N PRO A 71 -4.93 -7.93 0.16
CA PRO A 71 -4.55 -7.25 1.39
C PRO A 71 -4.17 -8.28 2.47
N GLY A 72 -3.07 -8.04 3.20
CA GLY A 72 -2.65 -8.84 4.34
C GLY A 72 -1.55 -9.85 4.06
N MET A 73 -1.37 -10.81 4.96
CA MET A 73 -0.22 -11.71 4.99
C MET A 73 -0.41 -12.89 4.05
N MET A 74 0.40 -12.92 2.99
CA MET A 74 0.38 -13.97 1.97
C MET A 74 1.52 -14.96 2.15
N THR A 75 1.22 -16.27 2.24
CA THR A 75 2.26 -17.31 2.25
C THR A 75 2.94 -17.45 0.88
N HIS A 76 4.11 -18.11 0.83
CA HIS A 76 4.75 -18.44 -0.44
C HIS A 76 3.90 -19.37 -1.32
N ALA A 77 3.03 -20.18 -0.72
CA ALA A 77 2.10 -21.05 -1.44
C ALA A 77 0.89 -20.30 -2.01
N GLY A 78 0.75 -18.97 -1.76
CA GLY A 78 -0.37 -18.19 -2.26
C GLY A 78 -1.63 -18.26 -1.40
N VAL A 79 -1.52 -18.73 -0.16
CA VAL A 79 -2.64 -18.73 0.80
C VAL A 79 -2.66 -17.40 1.55
N LEU A 80 -3.82 -16.77 1.64
CA LEU A 80 -4.06 -15.58 2.45
C LEU A 80 -4.17 -16.00 3.93
N ALA A 81 -3.07 -15.90 4.68
CA ALA A 81 -3.01 -16.37 6.05
C ALA A 81 -3.81 -15.47 7.01
N TYR A 82 -3.76 -14.14 6.81
CA TYR A 82 -4.45 -13.17 7.65
C TYR A 82 -4.69 -11.86 6.91
N ALA A 83 -5.94 -11.39 6.91
CA ALA A 83 -6.33 -10.12 6.30
C ALA A 83 -7.45 -9.45 7.12
N PRO A 84 -7.16 -8.46 7.95
CA PRO A 84 -8.18 -7.76 8.73
C PRO A 84 -9.21 -7.03 7.86
N ASN A 85 -8.82 -6.57 6.68
CA ASN A 85 -9.68 -5.88 5.72
C ASN A 85 -10.44 -6.83 4.76
N LEU A 86 -10.12 -8.12 4.79
CA LEU A 86 -10.80 -9.17 4.02
C LEU A 86 -10.93 -10.44 4.87
N PRO A 87 -11.65 -10.38 6.01
CA PRO A 87 -11.69 -11.48 6.97
C PRO A 87 -12.31 -12.76 6.41
N SER A 88 -13.22 -12.67 5.43
CA SER A 88 -13.78 -13.80 4.71
C SER A 88 -12.75 -14.59 3.87
N GLY A 89 -11.60 -13.98 3.59
CA GLY A 89 -10.52 -14.60 2.82
C GLY A 89 -9.47 -15.33 3.66
N ASN A 90 -9.54 -15.26 4.99
CA ASN A 90 -8.54 -15.88 5.85
C ASN A 90 -8.46 -17.39 5.64
N GLY A 91 -7.26 -17.91 5.39
CA GLY A 91 -7.00 -19.31 5.09
C GLY A 91 -7.32 -19.74 3.65
N ALA A 92 -7.79 -18.84 2.79
CA ALA A 92 -8.16 -19.16 1.41
C ALA A 92 -6.94 -19.21 0.47
N ASP A 93 -6.93 -20.21 -0.40
CA ASP A 93 -6.07 -20.26 -1.58
C ASP A 93 -6.81 -19.59 -2.76
N PHE A 94 -6.55 -18.31 -2.96
CA PHE A 94 -7.21 -17.53 -4.02
C PHE A 94 -6.80 -17.96 -5.43
N VAL A 95 -5.62 -18.53 -5.61
CA VAL A 95 -5.22 -19.09 -6.91
C VAL A 95 -6.11 -20.28 -7.25
N HIS A 96 -6.26 -21.22 -6.32
CA HIS A 96 -7.13 -22.38 -6.52
C HIS A 96 -8.59 -21.98 -6.71
N LEU A 97 -9.10 -21.09 -5.85
CA LEU A 97 -10.50 -20.65 -5.92
C LEU A 97 -10.83 -19.97 -7.26
N THR A 98 -9.98 -19.06 -7.73
CA THR A 98 -10.21 -18.39 -9.02
C THR A 98 -10.03 -19.34 -10.21
N GLN A 99 -9.14 -20.32 -10.13
CA GLN A 99 -8.99 -21.36 -11.15
C GLN A 99 -10.23 -22.24 -11.30
N THR A 100 -11.02 -22.47 -10.23
CA THR A 100 -12.27 -23.23 -10.35
C THR A 100 -13.30 -22.53 -11.22
N HIS A 101 -13.27 -21.20 -11.27
CA HIS A 101 -14.15 -20.38 -12.12
C HIS A 101 -13.56 -20.14 -13.51
N ARG A 102 -12.25 -20.18 -13.66
CA ARG A 102 -11.53 -19.97 -14.93
C ARG A 102 -10.49 -21.07 -15.17
N PRO A 103 -10.94 -22.28 -15.53
CA PRO A 103 -10.04 -23.40 -15.82
C PRO A 103 -9.05 -23.08 -16.94
N GLY A 104 -7.77 -23.43 -16.76
CA GLY A 104 -6.71 -23.16 -17.72
C GLY A 104 -6.05 -21.77 -17.58
N GLN A 105 -6.64 -20.84 -16.84
CA GLN A 105 -6.03 -19.55 -16.57
C GLN A 105 -4.84 -19.71 -15.61
N ARG A 106 -3.72 -19.03 -15.91
CA ARG A 106 -2.52 -19.00 -15.05
C ARG A 106 -2.65 -17.86 -14.03
N PHE A 107 -2.58 -18.18 -12.75
CA PHE A 107 -2.68 -17.20 -11.67
C PHE A 107 -1.42 -17.19 -10.80
N VAL A 108 -1.05 -16.02 -10.32
CA VAL A 108 -0.08 -15.82 -9.23
C VAL A 108 -0.66 -14.79 -8.26
N CYS A 109 -0.34 -14.88 -6.97
CA CYS A 109 -0.78 -13.88 -6.01
C CYS A 109 0.34 -13.40 -5.09
N ALA A 110 0.20 -12.15 -4.63
CA ALA A 110 1.07 -11.51 -3.67
C ALA A 110 0.27 -10.52 -2.79
N ASN A 111 0.93 -9.98 -1.78
CA ASN A 111 0.39 -8.86 -1.02
C ASN A 111 0.22 -7.62 -1.92
N ASP A 112 -0.76 -6.76 -1.63
CA ASP A 112 -1.09 -5.55 -2.41
C ASP A 112 0.07 -4.53 -2.45
N ALA A 113 0.77 -4.33 -1.33
CA ALA A 113 1.94 -3.44 -1.27
C ALA A 113 3.17 -4.05 -1.97
N ASP A 114 3.35 -5.37 -1.93
CA ASP A 114 4.34 -6.09 -2.75
C ASP A 114 4.06 -5.84 -4.24
N CYS A 115 2.81 -5.95 -4.67
CA CYS A 115 2.41 -5.64 -6.04
C CYS A 115 2.72 -4.18 -6.40
N ALA A 116 2.41 -3.22 -5.53
CA ALA A 116 2.74 -1.83 -5.76
C ALA A 116 4.25 -1.61 -5.93
N ALA A 117 5.08 -2.29 -5.12
CA ALA A 117 6.53 -2.25 -5.27
C ALA A 117 7.00 -2.84 -6.61
N VAL A 118 6.38 -3.94 -7.06
CA VAL A 118 6.68 -4.54 -8.38
C VAL A 118 6.36 -3.57 -9.52
N ALA A 119 5.23 -2.84 -9.45
CA ALA A 119 4.90 -1.83 -10.45
C ALA A 119 5.96 -0.73 -10.54
N GLU A 120 6.31 -0.16 -9.39
CA GLU A 120 7.26 0.94 -9.30
C GLU A 120 8.67 0.53 -9.71
N HIS A 121 9.07 -0.72 -9.44
CA HIS A 121 10.34 -1.30 -9.90
C HIS A 121 10.35 -1.55 -11.41
N ALA A 122 9.26 -2.08 -11.97
CA ALA A 122 9.20 -2.49 -13.38
C ALA A 122 9.14 -1.29 -14.34
N ALA A 123 8.38 -0.24 -14.01
CA ALA A 123 8.12 0.88 -14.92
C ALA A 123 7.83 2.23 -14.23
N GLY A 124 8.03 2.32 -12.91
CA GLY A 124 7.68 3.51 -12.13
C GLY A 124 8.88 4.21 -11.51
N SER A 125 8.64 4.83 -10.35
CA SER A 125 9.60 5.68 -9.63
C SER A 125 10.81 4.93 -9.05
N ALA A 126 10.79 3.59 -9.01
CA ALA A 126 11.91 2.75 -8.60
C ALA A 126 12.63 2.07 -9.78
N LEU A 127 12.31 2.44 -11.03
CA LEU A 127 13.00 1.88 -12.21
C LEU A 127 14.51 2.13 -12.12
N GLY A 128 15.29 1.03 -12.22
CA GLY A 128 16.76 1.05 -12.12
C GLY A 128 17.32 1.02 -10.69
N PHE A 129 16.48 0.97 -9.65
CA PHE A 129 16.90 0.81 -8.27
C PHE A 129 16.73 -0.63 -7.80
N ASN A 130 17.84 -1.27 -7.44
CA ASN A 130 17.83 -2.65 -6.95
C ASN A 130 17.45 -2.76 -5.47
N ASP A 131 17.70 -1.70 -4.68
CA ASP A 131 17.47 -1.65 -3.25
C ASP A 131 16.61 -0.43 -2.92
N PHE A 132 15.33 -0.66 -2.67
CA PHE A 132 14.38 0.40 -2.34
C PHE A 132 13.24 -0.11 -1.45
N LEU A 133 12.55 0.84 -0.84
CA LEU A 133 11.37 0.61 -0.03
C LEU A 133 10.15 1.27 -0.70
N MET A 134 9.11 0.49 -0.97
CA MET A 134 7.76 1.00 -1.22
C MET A 134 7.04 1.18 0.11
N VAL A 135 6.44 2.34 0.33
CA VAL A 135 5.57 2.65 1.47
C VAL A 135 4.20 3.05 0.93
N THR A 136 3.20 2.23 1.16
CA THR A 136 1.82 2.56 0.78
C THR A 136 1.12 3.21 1.96
N LEU A 137 0.75 4.49 1.83
CA LEU A 137 0.01 5.26 2.82
C LEU A 137 -1.48 5.25 2.48
N GLY A 138 -2.25 4.61 3.33
CA GLY A 138 -3.71 4.53 3.27
C GLY A 138 -4.31 4.67 4.66
N THR A 139 -5.32 3.87 5.01
CA THR A 139 -5.83 3.74 6.39
C THR A 139 -4.73 3.28 7.34
N GLY A 140 -3.86 2.35 6.89
CA GLY A 140 -2.65 1.89 7.53
C GLY A 140 -1.41 2.22 6.71
N ILE A 141 -0.29 1.52 7.00
CA ILE A 141 0.96 1.53 6.23
C ILE A 141 1.25 0.12 5.75
N GLY A 142 1.29 -0.07 4.43
CA GLY A 142 1.84 -1.26 3.82
C GLY A 142 3.27 -1.04 3.32
N GLY A 143 4.00 -2.11 3.07
CA GLY A 143 5.37 -2.05 2.58
C GLY A 143 5.72 -3.13 1.58
N GLY A 144 6.52 -2.76 0.58
CA GLY A 144 7.16 -3.70 -0.33
C GLY A 144 8.67 -3.44 -0.36
N LEU A 145 9.44 -4.48 -0.17
CA LEU A 145 10.89 -4.40 -0.03
C LEU A 145 11.57 -4.98 -1.26
N PHE A 146 12.48 -4.24 -1.86
CA PHE A 146 13.39 -4.78 -2.90
C PHE A 146 14.82 -4.74 -2.39
N SER A 147 15.53 -5.86 -2.56
CA SER A 147 16.96 -5.94 -2.29
C SER A 147 17.65 -6.79 -3.35
N GLY A 148 18.76 -6.28 -3.89
CA GLY A 148 19.46 -6.91 -5.01
C GLY A 148 18.58 -7.11 -6.25
N GLY A 149 17.64 -6.21 -6.51
CA GLY A 149 16.69 -6.28 -7.63
C GLY A 149 15.58 -7.32 -7.48
N LYS A 150 15.38 -7.86 -6.27
CA LYS A 150 14.36 -8.89 -6.00
C LYS A 150 13.43 -8.45 -4.88
N LEU A 151 12.15 -8.78 -5.03
CA LEU A 151 11.16 -8.61 -3.97
C LEU A 151 11.50 -9.51 -2.77
N VAL A 152 11.60 -8.90 -1.59
CA VAL A 152 11.90 -9.60 -0.34
C VAL A 152 10.61 -10.04 0.32
N ARG A 153 10.33 -11.34 0.32
CA ARG A 153 9.12 -11.91 0.92
C ARG A 153 9.37 -12.63 2.24
N GLY A 154 10.64 -12.75 2.66
CA GLY A 154 11.01 -13.43 3.92
C GLY A 154 10.81 -14.94 3.88
N SER A 155 10.95 -15.59 5.03
CA SER A 155 10.90 -17.06 5.14
C SER A 155 9.51 -17.66 4.88
N ASN A 156 8.46 -16.93 5.24
CA ASN A 156 7.06 -17.42 5.17
C ASN A 156 6.21 -16.66 4.13
N GLY A 157 6.75 -15.62 3.50
CA GLY A 157 6.01 -14.73 2.63
C GLY A 157 5.47 -13.48 3.32
N PHE A 158 5.85 -13.21 4.58
CA PHE A 158 5.26 -12.16 5.43
C PHE A 158 6.19 -10.95 5.64
N ALA A 159 7.26 -10.81 4.89
CA ALA A 159 8.06 -9.59 4.93
C ALA A 159 7.26 -8.41 4.38
N GLY A 160 7.66 -7.20 4.76
CA GLY A 160 6.99 -5.98 4.29
C GLY A 160 5.94 -5.41 5.25
N GLU A 161 5.66 -6.07 6.38
CA GLU A 161 4.74 -5.58 7.43
C GLU A 161 5.35 -4.39 8.22
N ILE A 162 5.94 -3.43 7.49
CA ILE A 162 6.69 -2.29 8.06
C ILE A 162 5.83 -1.36 8.89
N GLY A 163 4.54 -1.26 8.57
CA GLY A 163 3.57 -0.47 9.32
C GLY A 163 3.41 -0.93 10.77
N HIS A 164 3.76 -2.20 11.06
CA HIS A 164 3.68 -2.79 12.39
C HIS A 164 5.00 -2.76 13.17
N VAL A 165 6.06 -2.16 12.62
CA VAL A 165 7.27 -1.84 13.38
C VAL A 165 6.92 -0.88 14.51
N VAL A 166 7.30 -1.21 15.73
CA VAL A 166 7.03 -0.39 16.92
C VAL A 166 8.02 0.77 16.94
N VAL A 167 7.54 1.99 16.74
CA VAL A 167 8.32 3.23 16.76
C VAL A 167 8.22 3.98 18.09
N ASP A 168 7.19 3.69 18.90
CA ASP A 168 7.05 4.17 20.27
C ASP A 168 6.35 3.10 21.14
N PRO A 169 7.07 2.36 22.00
CA PRO A 169 6.44 1.29 22.80
C PRO A 169 5.41 1.79 23.81
N ARG A 170 5.34 3.11 24.07
CA ARG A 170 4.33 3.74 24.91
C ARG A 170 3.17 4.35 24.10
N GLY A 171 3.24 4.25 22.79
CA GLY A 171 2.28 4.81 21.84
C GLY A 171 0.89 4.15 21.88
N PRO A 172 -0.01 4.57 20.98
CA PRO A 172 -1.39 4.09 20.93
C PRO A 172 -1.48 2.60 20.63
N ARG A 173 -2.59 1.97 21.02
CA ARG A 173 -2.88 0.58 20.66
C ARG A 173 -3.07 0.45 19.15
N CYS A 174 -2.51 -0.62 18.61
CA CYS A 174 -2.69 -1.03 17.21
C CYS A 174 -3.65 -2.24 17.15
N PRO A 175 -4.52 -2.34 16.12
CA PRO A 175 -5.37 -3.52 15.91
C PRO A 175 -4.61 -4.85 15.80
N CYS A 176 -3.32 -4.83 15.41
CA CYS A 176 -2.47 -6.03 15.38
C CYS A 176 -2.13 -6.62 16.75
N GLY A 177 -2.55 -5.95 17.85
CA GLY A 177 -2.29 -6.34 19.23
C GLY A 177 -1.13 -5.60 19.90
N ASN A 178 -0.22 -5.01 19.14
CA ASN A 178 0.91 -4.23 19.64
C ASN A 178 0.51 -2.81 20.08
N ARG A 179 1.50 -2.07 20.62
CA ARG A 179 1.41 -0.63 20.86
C ARG A 179 2.48 0.10 20.05
N GLY A 180 2.13 1.30 19.57
CA GLY A 180 3.09 2.20 18.96
C GLY A 180 3.62 1.76 17.60
N CYS A 181 2.85 0.98 16.86
CA CYS A 181 3.16 0.65 15.46
C CYS A 181 3.26 1.92 14.62
N TRP A 182 4.17 1.94 13.66
CA TRP A 182 4.43 3.10 12.79
C TRP A 182 3.16 3.61 12.10
N GLU A 183 2.30 2.72 11.62
CA GLU A 183 1.04 3.10 10.98
C GLU A 183 0.12 3.94 11.90
N ARG A 184 0.25 3.80 13.22
CA ARG A 184 -0.55 4.60 14.16
C ARG A 184 -0.16 6.07 14.20
N PHE A 185 0.97 6.43 13.57
CA PHE A 185 1.52 7.79 13.55
C PHE A 185 1.58 8.40 12.15
N ALA A 186 1.91 7.62 11.13
CA ALA A 186 2.20 8.14 9.79
C ALA A 186 1.23 7.66 8.69
N SER A 187 0.12 6.99 9.03
CA SER A 187 -0.97 6.65 8.09
C SER A 187 -2.09 7.70 8.13
N GLY A 188 -3.12 7.54 7.29
CA GLY A 188 -4.33 8.37 7.34
C GLY A 188 -5.05 8.31 8.69
N ALA A 189 -5.12 7.12 9.31
CA ALA A 189 -5.63 6.98 10.67
C ALA A 189 -4.69 7.67 11.69
N GLY A 190 -3.39 7.67 11.44
CA GLY A 190 -2.40 8.40 12.24
C GLY A 190 -2.60 9.91 12.16
N VAL A 191 -2.78 10.46 10.96
CA VAL A 191 -3.09 11.89 10.74
C VAL A 191 -4.35 12.30 11.50
N ALA A 192 -5.46 11.55 11.34
CA ALA A 192 -6.71 11.85 12.03
C ALA A 192 -6.57 11.82 13.56
N ARG A 193 -5.85 10.83 14.10
CA ARG A 193 -5.60 10.72 15.53
C ARG A 193 -4.77 11.90 16.06
N LEU A 194 -3.66 12.25 15.41
CA LEU A 194 -2.81 13.36 15.81
C LEU A 194 -3.54 14.70 15.72
N ALA A 195 -4.38 14.87 14.69
CA ALA A 195 -5.23 16.03 14.56
C ALA A 195 -6.28 16.13 15.69
N CYS A 196 -6.95 15.03 16.01
CA CYS A 196 -7.90 14.98 17.11
C CYS A 196 -7.22 15.34 18.45
N GLU A 197 -6.06 14.78 18.75
CA GLU A 197 -5.27 15.10 19.95
C GLU A 197 -4.84 16.58 19.96
N ALA A 198 -4.42 17.12 18.83
CA ALA A 198 -4.07 18.54 18.69
C ALA A 198 -5.29 19.44 18.89
N ALA A 199 -6.45 19.06 18.37
CA ALA A 199 -7.71 19.79 18.51
C ALA A 199 -8.19 19.81 19.96
N ILE A 200 -8.19 18.67 20.65
CA ILE A 200 -8.54 18.57 22.08
C ILE A 200 -7.58 19.44 22.92
N ALA A 201 -6.31 19.52 22.54
CA ALA A 201 -5.32 20.39 23.18
C ALA A 201 -5.45 21.88 22.79
N GLY A 202 -6.46 22.27 22.01
CA GLY A 202 -6.71 23.65 21.57
C GLY A 202 -5.72 24.17 20.51
N ARG A 203 -5.00 23.28 19.85
CA ARG A 203 -3.99 23.64 18.83
C ARG A 203 -4.52 23.72 17.39
N LEU A 204 -5.82 23.39 17.17
CA LEU A 204 -6.50 23.42 15.87
C LEU A 204 -7.82 24.22 15.92
N PRO A 205 -7.86 25.46 16.45
CA PRO A 205 -9.10 26.18 16.70
C PRO A 205 -9.91 26.43 15.42
N HIS A 206 -9.28 26.82 14.30
CA HIS A 206 -9.99 27.10 13.05
C HIS A 206 -10.54 25.81 12.41
N LEU A 207 -9.80 24.70 12.48
CA LEU A 207 -10.27 23.44 11.95
C LEU A 207 -11.44 22.88 12.78
N VAL A 208 -11.39 23.03 14.11
CA VAL A 208 -12.50 22.69 15.01
C VAL A 208 -13.74 23.54 14.69
N GLU A 209 -13.59 24.86 14.45
CA GLU A 209 -14.70 25.73 14.04
C GLU A 209 -15.36 25.27 12.74
N GLN A 210 -14.57 24.79 11.76
CA GLN A 210 -15.09 24.28 10.48
C GLN A 210 -15.80 22.94 10.61
N VAL A 211 -15.26 22.00 11.40
CA VAL A 211 -15.77 20.62 11.54
C VAL A 211 -16.82 20.50 12.63
N GLY A 212 -16.77 21.37 13.65
CA GLY A 212 -17.70 21.43 14.77
C GLY A 212 -17.32 20.58 15.98
N ASP A 213 -16.61 19.46 15.79
CA ASP A 213 -16.20 18.53 16.85
C ASP A 213 -14.78 18.02 16.60
N PRO A 214 -13.86 18.14 17.57
CA PRO A 214 -12.51 17.58 17.48
C PRO A 214 -12.46 16.09 17.11
N GLU A 215 -13.40 15.28 17.59
CA GLU A 215 -13.43 13.84 17.36
C GLU A 215 -13.89 13.46 15.95
N LEU A 216 -14.49 14.40 15.22
CA LEU A 216 -14.95 14.21 13.84
C LEU A 216 -13.91 14.63 12.79
N ILE A 217 -12.78 15.22 13.21
CA ILE A 217 -11.71 15.62 12.29
C ILE A 217 -11.09 14.39 11.63
N ARG A 218 -11.06 14.39 10.30
CA ARG A 218 -10.49 13.35 9.46
C ARG A 218 -9.15 13.78 8.86
N GLY A 219 -8.36 12.81 8.38
CA GLY A 219 -7.11 13.09 7.70
C GLY A 219 -7.28 13.97 6.46
N GLU A 220 -8.40 13.82 5.74
CA GLU A 220 -8.73 14.65 4.57
C GLU A 220 -8.98 16.11 4.93
N ASP A 221 -9.59 16.40 6.10
CA ASP A 221 -9.82 17.76 6.57
C ASP A 221 -8.50 18.48 6.86
N VAL A 222 -7.58 17.77 7.54
CA VAL A 222 -6.22 18.27 7.80
C VAL A 222 -5.46 18.50 6.50
N THR A 223 -5.50 17.55 5.58
CA THR A 223 -4.81 17.65 4.28
C THR A 223 -5.32 18.85 3.49
N ARG A 224 -6.63 19.03 3.39
CA ARG A 224 -7.26 20.17 2.72
C ARG A 224 -6.85 21.49 3.37
N ALA A 225 -6.99 21.62 4.69
CA ALA A 225 -6.62 22.84 5.41
C ALA A 225 -5.11 23.16 5.27
N ALA A 226 -4.26 22.15 5.26
CA ALA A 226 -2.82 22.33 5.02
C ALA A 226 -2.52 22.79 3.58
N GLN A 227 -3.25 22.26 2.58
CA GLN A 227 -3.15 22.72 1.17
C GLN A 227 -3.60 24.16 1.01
N GLU A 228 -4.58 24.62 1.79
CA GLU A 228 -5.03 26.00 1.87
C GLU A 228 -4.07 26.90 2.65
N GLY A 229 -3.01 26.32 3.23
CA GLY A 229 -1.95 27.04 3.95
C GLY A 229 -2.26 27.36 5.40
N LEU A 230 -3.23 26.66 6.03
CA LEU A 230 -3.56 26.86 7.44
C LEU A 230 -2.38 26.42 8.33
N PRO A 231 -1.74 27.34 9.11
CA PRO A 231 -0.51 27.03 9.83
C PRO A 231 -0.65 25.90 10.86
N GLU A 232 -1.80 25.80 11.52
CA GLU A 232 -2.06 24.77 12.50
C GLU A 232 -2.20 23.38 11.85
N ALA A 233 -2.79 23.27 10.66
CA ALA A 233 -2.87 22.03 9.90
C ALA A 233 -1.48 21.64 9.34
N LEU A 234 -0.67 22.61 8.88
CA LEU A 234 0.71 22.38 8.47
C LEU A 234 1.57 21.85 9.62
N ALA A 235 1.32 22.28 10.86
CA ALA A 235 2.03 21.74 12.04
C ALA A 235 1.70 20.25 12.28
N VAL A 236 0.46 19.81 12.06
CA VAL A 236 0.09 18.40 12.13
C VAL A 236 0.79 17.60 11.01
N ILE A 237 0.82 18.13 9.79
CA ILE A 237 1.53 17.49 8.67
C ILE A 237 3.03 17.39 8.95
N ASP A 238 3.65 18.41 9.54
CA ASP A 238 5.06 18.36 9.93
C ASP A 238 5.35 17.29 11.00
N GLU A 239 4.46 17.14 11.99
CA GLU A 239 4.54 16.08 12.99
C GLU A 239 4.40 14.68 12.36
N VAL A 240 3.44 14.49 11.47
CA VAL A 240 3.28 13.23 10.69
C VAL A 240 4.52 12.97 9.84
N GLY A 241 5.08 14.00 9.21
CA GLY A 241 6.33 13.94 8.45
C GLY A 241 7.51 13.49 9.30
N TRP A 242 7.59 13.95 10.54
CA TRP A 242 8.61 13.48 11.50
C TRP A 242 8.48 11.98 11.79
N TRP A 243 7.26 11.50 12.05
CA TRP A 243 6.99 10.07 12.26
C TRP A 243 7.26 9.23 11.00
N LEU A 244 6.96 9.78 9.83
CA LEU A 244 7.28 9.13 8.56
C LEU A 244 8.80 8.99 8.39
N ALA A 245 9.54 10.07 8.65
CA ALA A 245 11.00 10.08 8.61
C ALA A 245 11.63 9.09 9.59
N LEU A 246 11.11 9.00 10.82
CA LEU A 246 11.61 8.05 11.83
C LEU A 246 11.48 6.60 11.35
N GLY A 247 10.33 6.23 10.79
CA GLY A 247 10.15 4.88 10.25
C GLY A 247 11.08 4.60 9.06
N ILE A 248 11.25 5.57 8.16
CA ILE A 248 12.19 5.48 7.04
C ILE A 248 13.62 5.33 7.55
N ALA A 249 14.04 6.10 8.54
CA ALA A 249 15.39 6.00 9.14
C ALA A 249 15.64 4.60 9.75
N ASN A 250 14.63 4.02 10.44
CA ASN A 250 14.72 2.67 10.96
C ASN A 250 14.91 1.64 9.83
N MET A 251 14.16 1.76 8.73
CA MET A 251 14.32 0.86 7.58
C MET A 251 15.66 1.07 6.89
N ALA A 252 16.14 2.29 6.78
CA ALA A 252 17.44 2.59 6.21
C ALA A 252 18.58 1.98 7.04
N ALA A 253 18.47 2.00 8.36
CA ALA A 253 19.45 1.38 9.25
C ALA A 253 19.52 -0.16 9.13
N ILE A 254 18.38 -0.81 8.76
CA ILE A 254 18.28 -2.27 8.62
C ILE A 254 18.67 -2.73 7.22
N LEU A 255 18.25 -1.99 6.17
CA LEU A 255 18.24 -2.46 4.78
C LEU A 255 19.20 -1.72 3.86
N ASP A 256 19.81 -0.61 4.33
CA ASP A 256 20.68 0.26 3.53
C ASP A 256 20.06 0.69 2.20
N ILE A 257 18.81 1.15 2.27
CA ILE A 257 18.03 1.58 1.09
C ILE A 257 18.46 2.96 0.59
N GLY A 258 18.59 3.13 -0.72
CA GLY A 258 18.90 4.42 -1.36
C GLY A 258 17.65 5.19 -1.80
N ARG A 259 16.50 4.53 -1.92
CA ARG A 259 15.25 5.14 -2.37
C ARG A 259 14.04 4.66 -1.58
N VAL A 260 13.12 5.59 -1.30
CA VAL A 260 11.80 5.31 -0.74
C VAL A 260 10.73 5.87 -1.68
N VAL A 261 9.82 5.01 -2.10
CA VAL A 261 8.68 5.40 -2.94
C VAL A 261 7.43 5.47 -2.08
N ILE A 262 6.79 6.63 -2.01
CA ILE A 262 5.58 6.87 -1.24
C ILE A 262 4.36 6.82 -2.16
N GLY A 263 3.47 5.86 -1.94
CA GLY A 263 2.23 5.68 -2.71
C GLY A 263 1.02 5.40 -1.82
N GLY A 264 -0.01 4.79 -2.38
CA GLY A 264 -1.26 4.46 -1.68
C GLY A 264 -2.32 5.58 -1.76
N GLY A 265 -3.42 5.42 -1.02
CA GLY A 265 -4.59 6.31 -1.11
C GLY A 265 -4.39 7.74 -0.59
N LEU A 266 -3.30 8.01 0.15
CA LEU A 266 -2.93 9.36 0.60
C LEU A 266 -2.12 10.15 -0.43
N THR A 267 -2.27 9.87 -1.73
CA THR A 267 -1.55 10.57 -2.80
C THR A 267 -1.73 12.09 -2.77
N GLN A 268 -2.90 12.59 -2.36
CA GLN A 268 -3.14 14.03 -2.18
C GLN A 268 -2.31 14.63 -1.04
N ALA A 269 -2.04 13.88 0.01
CA ALA A 269 -1.18 14.30 1.12
C ALA A 269 0.31 14.12 0.81
N ALA A 270 0.70 13.32 -0.19
CA ALA A 270 2.09 13.03 -0.51
C ALA A 270 2.88 14.30 -0.84
N SER A 271 2.26 15.27 -1.53
CA SER A 271 2.89 16.57 -1.84
C SER A 271 3.26 17.39 -0.60
N LEU A 272 2.60 17.14 0.54
CA LEU A 272 2.88 17.77 1.83
C LEU A 272 3.80 16.90 2.69
N LEU A 273 3.52 15.58 2.75
CA LEU A 273 4.22 14.63 3.61
C LEU A 273 5.66 14.35 3.16
N ILE A 274 5.92 14.28 1.84
CA ILE A 274 7.27 14.02 1.32
C ILE A 274 8.24 15.15 1.70
N PRO A 275 7.93 16.45 1.47
CA PRO A 275 8.79 17.53 1.93
C PRO A 275 8.97 17.55 3.46
N ALA A 276 7.90 17.29 4.23
CA ALA A 276 7.97 17.23 5.68
C ALA A 276 8.89 16.08 6.15
N ALA A 277 8.76 14.88 5.57
CA ALA A 277 9.62 13.76 5.90
C ALA A 277 11.09 14.01 5.54
N ARG A 278 11.37 14.58 4.36
CA ARG A 278 12.74 14.95 3.94
C ARG A 278 13.40 15.93 4.92
N LYS A 279 12.65 16.93 5.38
CA LYS A 279 13.13 17.93 6.34
C LYS A 279 13.69 17.29 7.62
N HIS A 280 13.10 16.19 8.07
CA HIS A 280 13.45 15.54 9.32
C HIS A 280 14.43 14.37 9.17
N LEU A 281 14.47 13.74 7.98
CA LEU A 281 15.21 12.49 7.75
C LEU A 281 16.72 12.62 7.95
N ASP A 282 17.34 13.69 7.45
CA ASP A 282 18.79 13.90 7.48
C ASP A 282 19.35 13.86 8.91
N GLY A 283 18.57 14.34 9.89
CA GLY A 283 18.97 14.32 11.30
C GLY A 283 18.75 12.98 12.02
N MET A 284 18.11 12.00 11.36
CA MET A 284 17.74 10.71 11.96
C MET A 284 18.55 9.52 11.44
N VAL A 285 19.23 9.70 10.31
CA VAL A 285 20.00 8.61 9.68
C VAL A 285 21.43 8.60 10.20
N GLU A 286 21.86 7.43 10.71
CA GLU A 286 23.26 7.25 11.15
C GLU A 286 24.23 7.44 9.98
N GLY A 287 25.31 8.18 10.22
CA GLY A 287 26.33 8.43 9.21
C GLY A 287 25.90 9.37 8.10
N GLY A 288 24.91 10.25 8.33
CA GLY A 288 24.35 11.16 7.31
C GLY A 288 25.38 12.03 6.58
N GLU A 289 26.56 12.30 7.19
CA GLU A 289 27.66 13.04 6.54
C GLU A 289 28.41 12.20 5.48
N VAL A 290 28.36 10.87 5.56
CA VAL A 290 29.12 9.96 4.68
C VAL A 290 28.20 9.06 3.86
N ARG A 291 26.95 8.89 4.28
CA ARG A 291 25.96 8.09 3.59
C ARG A 291 25.39 8.88 2.40
N PRO A 292 25.24 8.27 1.21
CA PRO A 292 24.48 8.88 0.13
C PRO A 292 23.07 9.28 0.60
N PRO A 293 22.53 10.42 0.16
CA PRO A 293 21.18 10.85 0.52
C PRO A 293 20.13 9.78 0.14
N ILE A 294 19.17 9.54 1.04
CA ILE A 294 18.02 8.68 0.76
C ILE A 294 16.98 9.50 -0.01
N GLU A 295 16.65 9.09 -1.21
CA GLU A 295 15.66 9.77 -2.02
C GLU A 295 14.25 9.34 -1.63
N ILE A 296 13.40 10.27 -1.18
CA ILE A 296 11.98 10.03 -0.97
C ILE A 296 11.23 10.58 -2.18
N VAL A 297 10.51 9.75 -2.92
CA VAL A 297 9.78 10.14 -4.13
C VAL A 297 8.33 9.68 -4.08
N ALA A 298 7.45 10.35 -4.82
CA ALA A 298 6.07 9.88 -5.00
C ALA A 298 6.02 8.70 -5.97
N ALA A 299 5.08 7.79 -5.74
CA ALA A 299 4.77 6.68 -6.64
C ALA A 299 4.27 7.20 -7.99
N HIS A 300 4.69 6.55 -9.07
CA HIS A 300 4.29 6.88 -10.44
C HIS A 300 2.85 6.44 -10.74
N PHE A 301 2.48 5.22 -10.33
CA PHE A 301 1.20 4.61 -10.69
C PHE A 301 0.05 4.97 -9.73
N GLY A 302 0.34 5.68 -8.63
CA GLY A 302 -0.68 6.14 -7.68
C GLY A 302 -1.54 4.99 -7.13
N GLU A 303 -2.87 5.15 -7.18
CA GLU A 303 -3.82 4.15 -6.68
C GLU A 303 -3.87 2.86 -7.51
N GLN A 304 -3.38 2.87 -8.74
CA GLN A 304 -3.39 1.70 -9.63
C GLN A 304 -2.16 0.81 -9.48
N ALA A 305 -1.19 1.22 -8.65
CA ALA A 305 0.07 0.51 -8.47
C ALA A 305 -0.13 -0.97 -8.09
N GLY A 306 -1.10 -1.28 -7.21
CA GLY A 306 -1.42 -2.65 -6.80
C GLY A 306 -1.86 -3.52 -7.98
N ALA A 307 -2.85 -3.07 -8.75
CA ALA A 307 -3.35 -3.81 -9.91
C ALA A 307 -2.29 -3.94 -11.02
N ILE A 308 -1.60 -2.85 -11.36
CA ILE A 308 -0.54 -2.84 -12.38
C ILE A 308 0.60 -3.79 -11.98
N GLY A 309 1.02 -3.73 -10.72
CA GLY A 309 2.09 -4.57 -10.20
C GLY A 309 1.72 -6.05 -10.13
N ALA A 310 0.46 -6.37 -9.80
CA ALA A 310 -0.05 -7.73 -9.90
C ALA A 310 0.08 -8.26 -11.35
N GLY A 311 -0.28 -7.44 -12.34
CA GLY A 311 -0.10 -7.77 -13.76
C GLY A 311 1.37 -8.00 -14.12
N PHE A 312 2.28 -7.12 -13.71
CA PHE A 312 3.73 -7.31 -13.94
C PHE A 312 4.25 -8.57 -13.26
N LEU A 313 3.81 -8.86 -12.03
CA LEU A 313 4.18 -10.09 -11.33
C LEU A 313 3.75 -11.33 -12.11
N ALA A 314 2.54 -11.31 -12.69
CA ALA A 314 2.06 -12.40 -13.54
C ALA A 314 2.88 -12.56 -14.81
N ALA A 315 3.19 -11.46 -15.51
CA ALA A 315 4.01 -11.49 -16.72
C ALA A 315 5.45 -11.99 -16.44
N GLN A 316 6.03 -11.62 -15.30
CA GLN A 316 7.35 -12.10 -14.87
C GLN A 316 7.34 -13.58 -14.46
N THR A 317 6.26 -14.05 -13.84
CA THR A 317 6.12 -15.46 -13.42
C THR A 317 5.86 -16.39 -14.59
N TYR A 318 5.12 -15.91 -15.59
CA TYR A 318 4.70 -16.68 -16.75
C TYR A 318 5.06 -15.94 -18.05
N PRO A 319 6.36 -15.85 -18.41
CA PRO A 319 6.78 -15.18 -19.63
C PRO A 319 6.14 -15.84 -20.85
N SER A 320 5.77 -15.01 -21.85
CA SER A 320 5.14 -15.42 -23.12
C SER A 320 6.14 -16.09 -24.08
#